data_63ea0c4aee625c58586bea8f2cfc2e95
#
_entry.id   63ea0c4aee625c58586bea8f2cfc2e95
#
_cell.length_a   1.000
_cell.length_b   1.000
_cell.length_c   1.000
_cell.angle_alpha   90.00
_cell.angle_beta   90.00
_cell.angle_gamma   90.00
#
_symmetry.space_group_name_H-M   'P 1'
#
loop_
_entity.id
_entity.type
_entity.pdbx_description
1 polymer ?
#
loop_
_entity_poly.entity_id
_entity_poly.type
_entity_poly.pdbx_seq_one_letter_code
_entity_poly.pdbx_strand_id
1 'polypeptide(L)'
;MALISLPKQIEIGVLRHTHGCFHSEAQTWITDTKCEVKPSKKHGLGLFATKDIDPFELITLYPADGVRVWLEDGKHTIYLKQFEGMDTDTCVDYSADVPTYMGWRIEIVGDPTKTSNPLYLGHMANDYCQMTKTEQKDIYANISMKGMNAFIGAVPFEACFPEGRHLWKCAGIRSTVPIKAGEEIYIHYGEDYWISKIAWEVLSHDAIDLNSMD
;
A
#
# COMPACT_ATOMS: atom_id res chain seq x y z
N MET A 1 -26.79 -15.59 -4.75
CA MET A 1 -25.44 -15.36 -4.22
C MET A 1 -25.62 -14.85 -2.80
N ALA A 2 -25.36 -15.67 -1.77
CA ALA A 2 -25.49 -15.22 -0.38
C ALA A 2 -24.34 -14.27 -0.09
N LEU A 3 -24.64 -13.01 0.15
CA LEU A 3 -23.70 -12.07 0.74
C LEU A 3 -23.31 -12.63 2.11
N ILE A 4 -22.11 -13.18 2.23
CA ILE A 4 -21.53 -13.47 3.53
C ILE A 4 -21.32 -12.08 4.15
N SER A 5 -22.22 -11.72 5.10
CA SER A 5 -22.07 -10.48 5.84
C SER A 5 -20.80 -10.62 6.69
N LEU A 6 -19.77 -9.86 6.38
CA LEU A 6 -18.65 -9.67 7.29
C LEU A 6 -19.21 -9.21 8.65
N PRO A 7 -18.65 -9.70 9.75
CA PRO A 7 -19.08 -9.23 11.05
C PRO A 7 -19.06 -7.71 11.09
N LYS A 8 -20.14 -7.09 11.53
CA LYS A 8 -20.28 -5.63 11.66
C LYS A 8 -19.12 -4.99 12.43
N GLN A 9 -18.45 -5.78 13.25
CA GLN A 9 -17.25 -5.41 14.00
C GLN A 9 -16.03 -5.12 13.11
N ILE A 10 -15.86 -5.85 11.98
CA ILE A 10 -14.76 -5.58 11.03
C ILE A 10 -15.03 -4.25 10.33
N GLU A 11 -16.28 -4.02 9.91
CA GLU A 11 -16.69 -2.75 9.31
C GLU A 11 -16.38 -1.56 10.23
N ILE A 12 -16.68 -1.67 11.53
CA ILE A 12 -16.36 -0.64 12.53
C ILE A 12 -14.84 -0.47 12.68
N GLY A 13 -14.07 -1.56 12.66
CA GLY A 13 -12.61 -1.52 12.73
C GLY A 13 -12.02 -0.78 11.53
N VAL A 14 -12.50 -1.10 10.32
CA VAL A 14 -12.13 -0.40 9.07
C VAL A 14 -12.48 1.08 9.16
N LEU A 15 -13.70 1.42 9.56
CA LEU A 15 -14.15 2.81 9.69
C LEU A 15 -13.29 3.59 10.69
N ARG A 16 -12.88 3.00 11.80
CA ARG A 16 -11.99 3.65 12.77
C ARG A 16 -10.62 3.94 12.17
N HIS A 17 -10.03 2.98 11.47
CA HIS A 17 -8.74 3.17 10.82
C HIS A 17 -8.79 4.29 9.77
N THR A 18 -9.89 4.39 9.04
CA THR A 18 -10.04 5.36 7.93
C THR A 18 -10.57 6.73 8.36
N HIS A 19 -11.22 6.85 9.51
CA HIS A 19 -11.91 8.09 9.95
C HIS A 19 -11.32 8.77 11.18
N GLY A 20 -10.04 8.55 11.49
CA GLY A 20 -9.32 9.47 12.36
C GLY A 20 -9.23 9.10 13.84
N CYS A 21 -9.69 7.92 14.30
CA CYS A 21 -9.36 7.48 15.67
C CYS A 21 -7.85 7.33 15.85
N PHE A 22 -7.11 7.03 14.78
CA PHE A 22 -5.65 6.95 14.76
C PHE A 22 -4.96 8.27 14.39
N HIS A 23 -5.70 9.28 13.95
CA HIS A 23 -5.07 10.54 13.54
C HIS A 23 -4.34 11.22 14.71
N SER A 24 -4.95 11.23 15.89
CA SER A 24 -4.31 11.77 17.10
C SER A 24 -3.13 10.91 17.57
N GLU A 25 -3.23 9.59 17.48
CA GLU A 25 -2.11 8.68 17.80
C GLU A 25 -0.99 8.79 16.77
N ALA A 26 -1.33 8.83 15.47
CA ALA A 26 -0.35 9.02 14.40
C ALA A 26 0.43 10.33 14.58
N GLN A 27 -0.22 11.42 14.99
CA GLN A 27 0.45 12.69 15.30
C GLN A 27 1.41 12.60 16.47
N THR A 28 1.22 11.69 17.42
CA THR A 28 2.19 11.48 18.52
C THR A 28 3.43 10.73 18.06
N TRP A 29 3.34 9.91 17.01
CA TRP A 29 4.44 9.11 16.49
C TRP A 29 5.19 9.80 15.35
N ILE A 30 4.49 10.59 14.55
CA ILE A 30 5.05 11.39 13.47
C ILE A 30 4.91 12.86 13.87
N THR A 31 5.77 13.30 14.74
CA THR A 31 5.77 14.68 15.27
C THR A 31 6.29 15.70 14.26
N ASP A 32 7.05 15.24 13.26
CA ASP A 32 7.65 16.07 12.23
C ASP A 32 7.51 15.38 10.86
N THR A 33 6.68 15.92 10.00
CA THR A 33 6.49 15.38 8.64
C THR A 33 7.74 15.64 7.79
N LYS A 34 8.29 14.55 7.24
CA LYS A 34 9.58 14.55 6.56
C LYS A 34 9.50 14.14 5.09
N CYS A 35 8.31 14.10 4.52
CA CYS A 35 8.13 13.69 3.14
C CYS A 35 7.06 14.50 2.42
N GLU A 36 7.17 14.52 1.10
CA GLU A 36 6.24 15.14 0.16
C GLU A 36 6.18 14.36 -1.15
N VAL A 37 5.12 14.56 -1.93
CA VAL A 37 4.96 13.94 -3.24
C VAL A 37 5.46 14.89 -4.32
N LYS A 38 6.31 14.37 -5.22
CA LYS A 38 6.87 15.11 -6.37
C LYS A 38 6.95 14.22 -7.61
N PRO A 39 7.11 14.80 -8.81
CA PRO A 39 7.43 14.03 -10.01
C PRO A 39 8.73 13.22 -9.82
N SER A 40 8.64 11.91 -10.02
CA SER A 40 9.77 10.99 -10.01
C SER A 40 10.44 10.95 -11.39
N LYS A 41 11.77 10.75 -11.41
CA LYS A 41 12.49 10.49 -12.65
C LYS A 41 12.30 9.05 -13.17
N LYS A 42 11.77 8.18 -12.33
CA LYS A 42 11.58 6.76 -12.63
C LYS A 42 10.12 6.39 -12.92
N HIS A 43 9.19 6.89 -12.09
CA HIS A 43 7.81 6.42 -12.09
C HIS A 43 6.83 7.55 -11.72
N GLY A 44 6.29 8.27 -12.68
CA GLY A 44 5.19 9.22 -12.46
C GLY A 44 5.40 10.17 -11.25
N LEU A 45 4.64 9.99 -10.18
CA LEU A 45 4.84 10.65 -8.89
C LEU A 45 5.59 9.70 -7.95
N GLY A 46 6.36 10.28 -7.03
CA GLY A 46 7.10 9.55 -6.00
C GLY A 46 7.13 10.28 -4.67
N LEU A 47 7.57 9.60 -3.64
CA LEU A 47 7.72 10.14 -2.28
C LEU A 47 9.15 10.63 -2.07
N PHE A 48 9.32 11.86 -1.63
CA PHE A 48 10.62 12.49 -1.44
C PHE A 48 10.82 12.98 -0.02
N ALA A 49 12.05 12.84 0.50
CA ALA A 49 12.41 13.38 1.79
C ALA A 49 12.50 14.91 1.74
N THR A 50 11.85 15.60 2.68
CA THR A 50 11.93 17.06 2.84
C THR A 50 13.05 17.47 3.85
N LYS A 51 13.47 16.53 4.68
CA LYS A 51 14.53 16.67 5.68
C LYS A 51 15.36 15.41 5.72
N ASP A 52 16.53 15.46 6.36
CA ASP A 52 17.30 14.26 6.65
C ASP A 52 16.49 13.29 7.55
N ILE A 53 16.54 12.02 7.22
CA ILE A 53 15.82 10.93 7.90
C ILE A 53 16.85 9.94 8.43
N ASP A 54 16.73 9.59 9.71
CA ASP A 54 17.61 8.63 10.34
C ASP A 54 17.19 7.17 10.01
N PRO A 55 18.10 6.19 10.14
CA PRO A 55 17.76 4.79 9.94
C PRO A 55 16.65 4.33 10.90
N PHE A 56 15.74 3.50 10.39
CA PHE A 56 14.58 2.93 11.09
C PHE A 56 13.53 3.94 11.56
N GLU A 57 13.63 5.18 11.13
CA GLU A 57 12.65 6.19 11.43
C GLU A 57 11.33 5.93 10.66
N LEU A 58 10.20 6.16 11.33
CA LEU A 58 8.88 6.15 10.69
C LEU A 58 8.69 7.46 9.92
N ILE A 59 8.52 7.36 8.61
CA ILE A 59 8.42 8.51 7.70
C ILE A 59 6.97 8.95 7.54
N THR A 60 6.09 8.01 7.21
CA THR A 60 4.67 8.24 6.94
C THR A 60 3.89 6.94 7.09
N LEU A 61 2.58 7.04 7.24
CA LEU A 61 1.69 5.89 7.29
C LEU A 61 1.20 5.52 5.89
N TYR A 62 0.85 4.26 5.74
CA TYR A 62 0.12 3.79 4.57
C TYR A 62 -1.37 4.08 4.79
N PRO A 63 -2.07 4.79 3.88
CA PRO A 63 -3.48 5.10 4.04
C PRO A 63 -4.34 3.84 3.86
N ALA A 64 -5.56 3.88 4.38
CA ALA A 64 -6.58 2.87 4.15
C ALA A 64 -7.86 3.54 3.61
N ASP A 65 -7.75 4.15 2.45
CA ASP A 65 -8.88 4.77 1.75
C ASP A 65 -9.82 3.69 1.21
N GLY A 66 -9.28 2.55 0.78
CA GLY A 66 -9.98 1.31 0.50
C GLY A 66 -9.44 0.16 1.35
N VAL A 67 -10.24 -0.87 1.54
CA VAL A 67 -9.85 -2.11 2.22
C VAL A 67 -10.42 -3.30 1.48
N ARG A 68 -9.55 -4.23 1.11
CA ARG A 68 -9.90 -5.49 0.45
C ARG A 68 -9.62 -6.66 1.37
N VAL A 69 -10.58 -7.54 1.55
CA VAL A 69 -10.45 -8.75 2.36
C VAL A 69 -10.57 -9.97 1.47
N TRP A 70 -9.56 -10.84 1.52
CA TRP A 70 -9.57 -12.13 0.85
C TRP A 70 -10.14 -13.18 1.81
N LEU A 71 -11.14 -13.92 1.34
CA LEU A 71 -11.71 -15.01 2.11
C LEU A 71 -10.83 -16.27 1.99
N GLU A 72 -10.90 -17.14 3.00
CA GLU A 72 -10.09 -18.37 3.10
C GLU A 72 -10.27 -19.32 1.90
N ASP A 73 -11.43 -19.27 1.20
CA ASP A 73 -11.67 -20.07 0.00
C ASP A 73 -10.89 -19.58 -1.24
N GLY A 74 -10.20 -18.44 -1.12
CA GLY A 74 -9.43 -17.81 -2.19
C GLY A 74 -10.23 -17.35 -3.40
N LYS A 75 -11.57 -17.50 -3.38
CA LYS A 75 -12.46 -17.22 -4.50
C LYS A 75 -13.24 -15.93 -4.35
N HIS A 76 -13.33 -15.41 -3.16
CA HIS A 76 -14.14 -14.22 -2.88
C HIS A 76 -13.28 -13.11 -2.30
N THR A 77 -13.44 -11.93 -2.87
CA THR A 77 -12.86 -10.68 -2.38
C THR A 77 -13.99 -9.76 -1.97
N ILE A 78 -13.90 -9.18 -0.80
CA ILE A 78 -14.88 -8.22 -0.29
C ILE A 78 -14.18 -6.88 -0.10
N TYR A 79 -14.75 -5.84 -0.71
CA TYR A 79 -14.35 -4.46 -0.45
C TYR A 79 -15.17 -3.94 0.72
N LEU A 80 -14.52 -3.64 1.84
CA LEU A 80 -15.17 -3.09 3.02
C LEU A 80 -15.37 -1.58 2.91
N LYS A 81 -14.42 -0.94 2.25
CA LYS A 81 -14.46 0.48 1.92
C LYS A 81 -13.83 0.66 0.56
N GLN A 82 -14.46 1.50 -0.23
CA GLN A 82 -14.02 1.84 -1.57
C GLN A 82 -14.17 3.34 -1.77
N PHE A 83 -13.17 4.00 -2.33
CA PHE A 83 -13.30 5.40 -2.74
C PHE A 83 -13.93 5.48 -4.13
N GLU A 84 -14.58 6.60 -4.41
CA GLU A 84 -15.21 6.84 -5.71
C GLU A 84 -14.15 6.82 -6.83
N GLY A 85 -14.41 6.08 -7.89
CA GLY A 85 -13.47 5.89 -9.00
C GLY A 85 -12.42 4.81 -8.78
N MET A 86 -12.44 4.06 -7.66
CA MET A 86 -11.58 2.92 -7.45
C MET A 86 -12.03 1.75 -8.34
N ASP A 87 -11.15 1.32 -9.22
CA ASP A 87 -11.29 0.11 -10.00
C ASP A 87 -10.30 -0.98 -9.49
N THR A 88 -10.33 -2.14 -10.14
CA THR A 88 -9.44 -3.28 -9.80
C THR A 88 -7.98 -2.96 -10.02
N ASP A 89 -7.67 -2.19 -11.05
CA ASP A 89 -6.30 -1.86 -11.43
C ASP A 89 -5.69 -0.88 -10.43
N THR A 90 -6.45 0.17 -10.07
CA THR A 90 -6.07 1.11 -9.01
C THR A 90 -5.85 0.39 -7.67
N CYS A 91 -6.69 -0.62 -7.35
CA CYS A 91 -6.51 -1.43 -6.14
C CYS A 91 -5.16 -2.16 -6.11
N VAL A 92 -4.74 -2.71 -7.25
CA VAL A 92 -3.47 -3.46 -7.34
C VAL A 92 -2.28 -2.52 -7.20
N ASP A 93 -2.31 -1.39 -7.90
CA ASP A 93 -1.17 -0.46 -7.97
C ASP A 93 -0.87 0.26 -6.65
N TYR A 94 -1.90 0.49 -5.82
CA TYR A 94 -1.77 1.25 -4.57
C TYR A 94 -2.19 0.45 -3.34
N SER A 95 -2.03 -0.88 -3.37
CA SER A 95 -2.37 -1.75 -2.25
C SER A 95 -1.15 -2.25 -1.48
N ALA A 96 -1.36 -2.53 -0.21
CA ALA A 96 -0.37 -3.19 0.65
C ALA A 96 -1.06 -4.22 1.55
N ASP A 97 -0.45 -5.40 1.64
CA ASP A 97 -0.86 -6.42 2.61
C ASP A 97 -0.54 -5.95 4.04
N VAL A 98 -1.47 -6.16 4.94
CA VAL A 98 -1.27 -5.89 6.37
C VAL A 98 -1.38 -7.17 7.18
N PRO A 99 -0.49 -7.35 8.19
CA PRO A 99 -0.59 -8.49 9.10
C PRO A 99 -1.90 -8.47 9.88
N THR A 100 -2.60 -9.61 9.92
CA THR A 100 -3.86 -9.75 10.65
C THR A 100 -3.74 -10.77 11.78
N TYR A 101 -4.61 -10.63 12.78
CA TYR A 101 -4.69 -11.58 13.90
C TYR A 101 -5.72 -12.70 13.67
N MET A 102 -6.47 -12.62 12.57
CA MET A 102 -7.57 -13.56 12.28
C MET A 102 -7.25 -14.56 11.15
N GLY A 103 -6.01 -14.57 10.65
CA GLY A 103 -5.60 -15.43 9.54
C GLY A 103 -6.13 -15.01 8.17
N TRP A 104 -6.89 -13.92 8.10
CA TRP A 104 -7.38 -13.39 6.83
C TRP A 104 -6.28 -12.58 6.13
N ARG A 105 -6.29 -12.58 4.81
CA ARG A 105 -5.49 -11.65 4.03
C ARG A 105 -6.28 -10.35 3.89
N ILE A 106 -5.73 -9.25 4.42
CA ILE A 106 -6.29 -7.91 4.30
C ILE A 106 -5.29 -7.06 3.54
N GLU A 107 -5.78 -6.37 2.53
CA GLU A 107 -5.05 -5.35 1.81
C GLU A 107 -5.68 -3.99 2.07
N ILE A 108 -4.86 -3.02 2.42
CA ILE A 108 -5.24 -1.61 2.47
C ILE A 108 -4.87 -0.95 1.15
N VAL A 109 -5.70 -0.04 0.67
CA VAL A 109 -5.53 0.64 -0.61
C VAL A 109 -5.50 2.14 -0.38
N GLY A 110 -4.46 2.80 -0.90
CA GLY A 110 -4.36 4.26 -0.89
C GLY A 110 -5.03 4.86 -2.13
N ASP A 111 -5.68 6.00 -1.94
CA ASP A 111 -6.21 6.81 -3.04
C ASP A 111 -5.09 7.69 -3.62
N PRO A 112 -4.62 7.44 -4.86
CA PRO A 112 -3.50 8.18 -5.45
C PRO A 112 -3.75 9.66 -5.65
N THR A 113 -5.01 10.10 -5.54
CA THR A 113 -5.36 11.54 -5.62
C THR A 113 -5.19 12.27 -4.29
N LYS A 114 -5.09 11.54 -3.17
CA LYS A 114 -4.95 12.09 -1.82
C LYS A 114 -3.49 12.25 -1.42
N THR A 115 -2.84 13.27 -1.92
CA THR A 115 -1.41 13.54 -1.70
C THR A 115 -1.12 14.74 -0.78
N SER A 116 -2.15 15.34 -0.18
CA SER A 116 -2.00 16.57 0.60
C SER A 116 -1.67 16.35 2.09
N ASN A 117 -1.93 15.15 2.64
CA ASN A 117 -1.66 14.85 4.04
C ASN A 117 -0.36 14.06 4.21
N PRO A 118 0.75 14.70 4.66
CA PRO A 118 2.04 14.05 4.75
C PRO A 118 2.12 12.92 5.80
N LEU A 119 1.13 12.79 6.67
CA LEU A 119 1.03 11.65 7.58
C LEU A 119 0.61 10.35 6.88
N TYR A 120 0.03 10.40 5.69
CA TYR A 120 -0.57 9.26 4.99
C TYR A 120 -0.18 9.22 3.51
N LEU A 121 1.11 9.21 3.23
CA LEU A 121 1.67 9.19 1.87
C LEU A 121 2.36 7.87 1.51
N GLY A 122 2.25 6.84 2.34
CA GLY A 122 2.98 5.57 2.14
C GLY A 122 2.72 4.89 0.79
N HIS A 123 1.51 5.06 0.24
CA HIS A 123 1.13 4.54 -1.07
C HIS A 123 1.84 5.22 -2.26
N MET A 124 2.52 6.34 -2.02
CA MET A 124 3.27 7.09 -3.04
C MET A 124 4.76 6.72 -3.10
N ALA A 125 5.23 5.84 -2.22
CA ALA A 125 6.60 5.34 -2.27
C ALA A 125 6.76 4.35 -3.42
N ASN A 126 7.64 4.65 -4.37
CA ASN A 126 7.90 3.84 -5.55
C ASN A 126 8.82 2.65 -5.24
N ASP A 127 8.75 1.62 -6.12
CA ASP A 127 9.83 0.64 -6.23
C ASP A 127 11.07 1.28 -6.85
N TYR A 128 12.25 0.83 -6.43
CA TYR A 128 13.51 1.33 -6.99
C TYR A 128 13.66 0.98 -8.48
N CYS A 129 13.12 -0.15 -8.93
CA CYS A 129 13.13 -0.55 -10.34
C CYS A 129 11.84 -1.31 -10.69
N GLN A 130 11.58 -1.41 -11.98
CA GLN A 130 10.46 -2.16 -12.54
C GLN A 130 10.94 -3.48 -13.13
N MET A 131 10.08 -4.49 -13.05
CA MET A 131 10.21 -5.71 -13.82
C MET A 131 9.23 -5.65 -14.99
N THR A 132 9.74 -5.85 -16.20
CA THR A 132 8.93 -5.80 -17.44
C THR A 132 8.69 -7.18 -18.05
N LYS A 133 9.39 -8.19 -17.56
CA LYS A 133 9.29 -9.60 -18.00
C LYS A 133 9.53 -10.52 -16.82
N THR A 134 8.81 -11.64 -16.79
CA THR A 134 8.88 -12.62 -15.69
C THR A 134 10.26 -13.28 -15.54
N GLU A 135 11.01 -13.40 -16.65
CA GLU A 135 12.38 -13.96 -16.66
C GLU A 135 13.39 -13.06 -15.94
N GLN A 136 13.04 -11.81 -15.65
CA GLN A 136 13.89 -10.83 -14.95
C GLN A 136 13.82 -10.95 -13.42
N LYS A 137 13.06 -11.89 -12.88
CA LYS A 137 12.76 -12.01 -11.46
C LYS A 137 13.99 -11.88 -10.55
N ASP A 138 15.03 -12.68 -10.77
CA ASP A 138 16.24 -12.66 -9.93
C ASP A 138 17.05 -11.35 -10.07
N ILE A 139 17.07 -10.80 -11.27
CA ILE A 139 17.75 -9.52 -11.56
C ILE A 139 17.00 -8.38 -10.87
N TYR A 140 15.66 -8.35 -10.99
CA TYR A 140 14.81 -7.39 -10.35
C TYR A 140 14.99 -7.39 -8.82
N ALA A 141 14.85 -8.56 -8.19
CA ALA A 141 15.00 -8.69 -6.74
C ALA A 141 16.34 -8.10 -6.25
N ASN A 142 17.41 -8.42 -6.96
CA ASN A 142 18.76 -7.96 -6.59
C ASN A 142 18.92 -6.44 -6.74
N ILE A 143 18.37 -5.84 -7.81
CA ILE A 143 18.46 -4.41 -8.05
C ILE A 143 17.55 -3.63 -7.11
N SER A 144 16.29 -4.06 -6.96
CA SER A 144 15.32 -3.39 -6.10
C SER A 144 15.75 -3.41 -4.64
N MET A 145 16.17 -4.58 -4.12
CA MET A 145 16.67 -4.72 -2.76
C MET A 145 17.93 -3.90 -2.45
N LYS A 146 18.80 -3.70 -3.43
CA LYS A 146 19.99 -2.85 -3.26
C LYS A 146 19.68 -1.37 -3.33
N GLY A 147 18.66 -1.00 -4.08
CA GLY A 147 18.31 0.39 -4.31
C GLY A 147 17.25 0.95 -3.37
N MET A 148 16.51 0.08 -2.67
CA MET A 148 15.56 0.54 -1.67
C MET A 148 16.27 1.20 -0.49
N ASN A 149 15.69 2.27 0.02
CA ASN A 149 16.14 2.96 1.23
C ASN A 149 15.08 3.00 2.33
N ALA A 150 13.92 2.37 2.08
CA ALA A 150 12.81 2.25 3.01
C ALA A 150 12.05 0.93 2.78
N PHE A 151 11.16 0.58 3.70
CA PHE A 151 10.30 -0.60 3.61
C PHE A 151 8.91 -0.32 4.21
N ILE A 152 7.91 -1.10 3.80
CA ILE A 152 6.60 -1.13 4.44
C ILE A 152 6.71 -2.02 5.68
N GLY A 153 6.43 -1.45 6.84
CA GLY A 153 6.51 -2.17 8.11
C GLY A 153 5.31 -1.91 9.01
N ALA A 154 5.08 -2.83 9.94
CA ALA A 154 4.08 -2.62 10.97
C ALA A 154 4.48 -1.45 11.88
N VAL A 155 3.50 -0.64 12.27
CA VAL A 155 3.66 0.44 13.25
C VAL A 155 3.08 0.01 14.60
N PRO A 156 3.44 0.69 15.72
CA PRO A 156 3.06 0.23 17.04
C PRO A 156 1.59 0.47 17.42
N PHE A 157 0.76 0.91 16.50
CA PHE A 157 -0.68 0.99 16.70
C PHE A 157 -1.43 0.05 15.77
N GLU A 158 -2.60 -0.38 16.20
CA GLU A 158 -3.36 -1.46 15.61
C GLU A 158 -4.82 -1.08 15.47
N ALA A 159 -5.45 -1.54 14.41
CA ALA A 159 -6.88 -1.49 14.29
C ALA A 159 -7.50 -2.52 15.24
N CYS A 160 -8.43 -2.11 16.08
CA CYS A 160 -9.05 -2.95 17.09
C CYS A 160 -10.58 -3.02 16.93
N PHE A 161 -11.14 -4.15 17.34
CA PHE A 161 -12.57 -4.25 17.59
C PHE A 161 -13.00 -3.33 18.76
N PRO A 162 -14.28 -2.97 18.86
CA PRO A 162 -14.78 -2.17 19.97
C PRO A 162 -14.50 -2.77 21.37
N GLU A 163 -14.43 -4.09 21.47
CA GLU A 163 -14.08 -4.83 22.68
C GLU A 163 -12.57 -4.93 22.94
N GLY A 164 -11.75 -4.26 22.14
CA GLY A 164 -10.29 -4.19 22.32
C GLY A 164 -9.49 -5.34 21.70
N ARG A 165 -10.13 -6.31 21.01
CA ARG A 165 -9.39 -7.32 20.26
C ARG A 165 -8.74 -6.70 19.01
N HIS A 166 -7.49 -7.07 18.75
CA HIS A 166 -6.74 -6.57 17.62
C HIS A 166 -7.28 -7.15 16.31
N LEU A 167 -7.41 -6.31 15.27
CA LEU A 167 -7.82 -6.67 13.91
C LEU A 167 -6.63 -6.86 13.00
N TRP A 168 -5.86 -5.80 12.81
CA TRP A 168 -4.63 -5.82 12.03
C TRP A 168 -3.65 -4.76 12.53
N LYS A 169 -2.39 -4.92 12.15
CA LYS A 169 -1.35 -3.91 12.40
C LYS A 169 -1.38 -2.85 11.32
N CYS A 170 -1.40 -1.58 11.70
CA CYS A 170 -1.25 -0.49 10.75
C CYS A 170 0.13 -0.57 10.07
N ALA A 171 0.18 -0.15 8.82
CA ALA A 171 1.40 -0.14 8.03
C ALA A 171 1.94 1.28 7.88
N GLY A 172 3.25 1.41 7.77
CA GLY A 172 3.92 2.67 7.50
C GLY A 172 5.25 2.47 6.78
N ILE A 173 5.77 3.53 6.21
CA ILE A 173 7.07 3.54 5.54
C ILE A 173 8.14 3.88 6.56
N ARG A 174 9.13 3.00 6.68
CA ARG A 174 10.31 3.18 7.54
C ARG A 174 11.57 3.17 6.71
N SER A 175 12.51 4.06 7.04
CA SER A 175 13.84 4.04 6.46
C SER A 175 14.61 2.77 6.82
N THR A 176 15.46 2.29 5.92
CA THR A 176 16.44 1.21 6.18
C THR A 176 17.84 1.77 6.42
N VAL A 177 18.12 2.91 5.81
CA VAL A 177 19.41 3.64 5.85
C VAL A 177 19.14 5.12 6.01
N PRO A 178 20.16 5.96 6.31
CA PRO A 178 19.99 7.41 6.29
C PRO A 178 19.52 7.88 4.91
N ILE A 179 18.50 8.75 4.87
CA ILE A 179 17.99 9.36 3.62
C ILE A 179 18.20 10.87 3.74
N LYS A 180 18.80 11.48 2.73
CA LYS A 180 19.04 12.93 2.72
C LYS A 180 17.83 13.70 2.20
N ALA A 181 17.69 14.94 2.67
CA ALA A 181 16.70 15.86 2.13
C ALA A 181 16.82 15.97 0.61
N GLY A 182 15.68 15.85 -0.10
CA GLY A 182 15.62 15.86 -1.56
C GLY A 182 15.77 14.48 -2.23
N GLU A 183 16.16 13.44 -1.50
CA GLU A 183 16.22 12.08 -2.04
C GLU A 183 14.82 11.46 -2.15
N GLU A 184 14.61 10.63 -3.17
CA GLU A 184 13.40 9.84 -3.33
C GLU A 184 13.43 8.62 -2.41
N ILE A 185 12.28 8.33 -1.81
CA ILE A 185 12.08 7.22 -0.90
C ILE A 185 11.59 6.03 -1.72
N TYR A 186 12.40 4.97 -1.76
CA TYR A 186 12.14 3.76 -2.51
C TYR A 186 11.90 2.57 -1.59
N ILE A 187 10.91 1.76 -1.94
CA ILE A 187 10.62 0.48 -1.30
C ILE A 187 10.80 -0.66 -2.29
N HIS A 188 10.70 -1.89 -1.83
CA HIS A 188 10.65 -3.08 -2.65
C HIS A 188 9.22 -3.61 -2.69
N TYR A 189 8.60 -3.66 -3.88
CA TYR A 189 7.23 -4.15 -4.04
C TYR A 189 7.13 -5.68 -3.97
N GLY A 190 8.21 -6.37 -4.30
CA GLY A 190 8.24 -7.81 -4.43
C GLY A 190 7.96 -8.30 -5.85
N GLU A 191 8.44 -9.49 -6.15
CA GLU A 191 8.31 -10.08 -7.49
C GLU A 191 6.86 -10.39 -7.83
N ASP A 192 6.07 -10.82 -6.84
CA ASP A 192 4.67 -11.21 -7.04
C ASP A 192 3.80 -10.03 -7.52
N TYR A 193 4.09 -8.81 -7.04
CA TYR A 193 3.45 -7.60 -7.54
C TYR A 193 3.68 -7.44 -9.05
N TRP A 194 4.94 -7.49 -9.48
CA TRP A 194 5.30 -7.29 -10.88
C TRP A 194 4.84 -8.42 -11.79
N ILE A 195 4.88 -9.68 -11.32
CA ILE A 195 4.35 -10.83 -12.07
C ILE A 195 2.85 -10.66 -12.30
N SER A 196 2.11 -10.26 -11.27
CA SER A 196 0.68 -10.02 -11.37
C SER A 196 0.37 -8.88 -12.35
N LYS A 197 1.16 -7.79 -12.30
CA LYS A 197 0.99 -6.64 -13.19
C LYS A 197 1.28 -7.01 -14.64
N ILE A 198 2.37 -7.72 -14.93
CA ILE A 198 2.71 -8.21 -16.27
C ILE A 198 1.60 -9.13 -16.81
N ALA A 199 1.11 -10.05 -16.00
CA ALA A 199 0.03 -10.96 -16.40
C ALA A 199 -1.25 -10.20 -16.74
N TRP A 200 -1.58 -9.18 -15.96
CA TRP A 200 -2.75 -8.32 -16.21
C TRP A 200 -2.62 -7.52 -17.51
N GLU A 201 -1.46 -6.93 -17.77
CA GLU A 201 -1.20 -6.17 -19.01
C GLU A 201 -1.34 -7.05 -20.25
N VAL A 202 -0.86 -8.30 -20.21
CA VAL A 202 -1.02 -9.27 -21.31
C VAL A 202 -2.50 -9.59 -21.54
N LEU A 203 -3.24 -9.91 -20.47
CA LEU A 203 -4.66 -10.25 -20.57
C LEU A 203 -5.53 -9.09 -21.08
N SER A 204 -5.19 -7.85 -20.70
CA SER A 204 -5.92 -6.66 -21.15
C SER A 204 -5.67 -6.36 -22.64
N HIS A 205 -4.47 -6.61 -23.15
CA HIS A 205 -4.16 -6.45 -24.57
C HIS A 205 -4.88 -7.50 -25.42
N ASP A 206 -4.90 -8.76 -25.01
CA ASP A 206 -5.60 -9.84 -25.70
C ASP A 206 -7.12 -9.60 -25.77
N ALA A 207 -7.69 -9.03 -24.69
CA ALA A 207 -9.12 -8.69 -24.65
C ALA A 207 -9.51 -7.54 -25.61
N ILE A 208 -8.60 -6.62 -25.88
CA ILE A 208 -8.82 -5.51 -26.83
C ILE A 208 -8.78 -6.03 -28.27
N ASP A 209 -7.88 -6.95 -28.60
CA ASP A 209 -7.79 -7.54 -29.95
C ASP A 209 -9.01 -8.36 -30.32
N LEU A 210 -9.62 -9.08 -29.38
CA LEU A 210 -10.86 -9.85 -29.62
C LEU A 210 -12.06 -8.95 -29.93
N ASN A 211 -12.14 -7.75 -29.35
CA ASN A 211 -13.23 -6.80 -29.59
C ASN A 211 -13.03 -5.97 -30.88
N SER A 212 -11.89 -6.06 -31.54
CA SER A 212 -11.61 -5.38 -32.81
C SER A 212 -11.89 -6.25 -34.05
N MET A 213 -12.36 -7.48 -33.85
CA MET A 213 -12.61 -8.46 -34.93
C MET A 213 -14.11 -8.63 -35.30
N ASP A 214 -15.03 -7.78 -34.78
CA ASP A 214 -16.45 -7.76 -35.15
C ASP A 214 -16.83 -6.64 -36.14
#